data_e3d098bec9367e4013465efab91d5ca0
#
_entry.id   e3d098bec9367e4013465efab91d5ca0
#
_cell.length_a   1.000
_cell.length_b   1.000
_cell.length_c   1.000
_cell.angle_alpha   90.00
_cell.angle_beta   90.00
_cell.angle_gamma   90.00
#
_symmetry.space_group_name_H-M   'P 1'
#
loop_
_entity.id
_entity.type
_entity.pdbx_description
1 polymer ?
#
loop_
_entity_poly.entity_id
_entity_poly.type
_entity_poly.pdbx_seq_one_letter_code
_entity_poly.pdbx_strand_id
1 'polypeptide(L)'
;MSSPENRIFGRVGHIEIDVGGSIKSFRDLDFRFNIEKVAGGATPDFANIGILGLSRSSVNDISTYLNVGEQAARRRMIKIYAGYRETGEQLIFCGDIIIARPSQPPDNWMNISAQTNGWMRSEVVSFDVQLTEEEKKKGKTRASESVTCSSVLL
;
A
#
# COMPACT_ATOMS: atom_id res chain seq x y z
N MET A 1 -22.47 -38.26 14.62
CA MET A 1 -21.76 -36.98 14.80
C MET A 1 -20.70 -36.91 13.76
N SER A 2 -20.96 -36.18 12.67
CA SER A 2 -19.99 -35.98 11.58
C SER A 2 -18.93 -35.02 12.09
N SER A 3 -17.66 -35.44 12.07
CA SER A 3 -16.53 -34.55 12.28
C SER A 3 -16.65 -33.38 11.31
N PRO A 4 -16.40 -32.14 11.70
CA PRO A 4 -16.30 -31.06 10.76
C PRO A 4 -15.09 -31.37 9.86
N GLU A 5 -15.38 -31.86 8.65
CA GLU A 5 -14.35 -31.93 7.61
C GLU A 5 -13.76 -30.53 7.46
N ASN A 6 -12.52 -30.43 7.83
CA ASN A 6 -11.74 -29.19 7.71
C ASN A 6 -11.55 -28.89 6.21
N ARG A 7 -12.60 -28.38 5.58
CA ARG A 7 -12.62 -28.03 4.15
C ARG A 7 -11.88 -26.72 3.95
N ILE A 8 -10.56 -26.83 3.86
CA ILE A 8 -9.66 -25.73 3.44
C ILE A 8 -9.82 -25.43 1.92
N PHE A 9 -10.95 -25.83 1.33
CA PHE A 9 -11.27 -25.61 -0.07
C PHE A 9 -12.22 -24.41 -0.21
N GLY A 10 -11.99 -23.61 -1.24
CA GLY A 10 -12.81 -22.43 -1.53
C GLY A 10 -12.17 -21.16 -1.02
N ARG A 11 -10.87 -20.97 -1.34
CA ARG A 11 -10.19 -19.68 -1.15
C ARG A 11 -10.90 -18.63 -1.97
N VAL A 12 -11.16 -17.50 -1.37
CA VAL A 12 -11.74 -16.32 -2.00
C VAL A 12 -10.88 -15.10 -1.66
N GLY A 13 -10.88 -14.15 -2.55
CA GLY A 13 -10.15 -12.92 -2.32
C GLY A 13 -10.43 -11.91 -3.39
N HIS A 14 -10.17 -10.66 -3.06
CA HIS A 14 -10.18 -9.56 -4.02
C HIS A 14 -9.12 -8.53 -3.65
N ILE A 15 -8.81 -7.71 -4.64
CA ILE A 15 -7.85 -6.63 -4.50
C ILE A 15 -8.54 -5.33 -4.87
N GLU A 16 -8.39 -4.33 -4.02
CA GLU A 16 -8.82 -2.97 -4.29
C GLU A 16 -7.60 -2.08 -4.49
N ILE A 17 -7.60 -1.31 -5.56
CA ILE A 17 -6.55 -0.33 -5.85
C ILE A 17 -7.18 1.03 -5.99
N ASP A 18 -6.75 1.96 -5.14
CA ASP A 18 -7.11 3.37 -5.23
C ASP A 18 -6.03 4.11 -6.02
N VAL A 19 -6.46 4.72 -7.12
CA VAL A 19 -5.61 5.55 -7.96
C VAL A 19 -6.11 7.00 -7.88
N GLY A 20 -5.60 7.72 -6.88
CA GLY A 20 -5.91 9.14 -6.70
C GLY A 20 -7.40 9.42 -6.44
N GLY A 21 -8.06 8.60 -5.63
CA GLY A 21 -9.46 8.74 -5.25
C GLY A 21 -10.44 7.90 -6.10
N SER A 22 -9.94 7.19 -7.11
CA SER A 22 -10.73 6.24 -7.89
C SER A 22 -10.40 4.81 -7.48
N ILE A 23 -11.32 4.16 -6.77
CA ILE A 23 -11.16 2.79 -6.29
C ILE A 23 -11.58 1.80 -7.38
N LYS A 24 -10.66 0.92 -7.75
CA LYS A 24 -10.92 -0.21 -8.63
C LYS A 24 -10.85 -1.51 -7.84
N SER A 25 -11.92 -2.30 -7.89
CA SER A 25 -11.97 -3.62 -7.25
C SER A 25 -11.82 -4.70 -8.30
N PHE A 26 -10.91 -5.63 -8.04
CA PHE A 26 -10.62 -6.77 -8.89
C PHE A 26 -11.03 -8.04 -8.15
N ARG A 27 -12.00 -8.76 -8.74
CA ARG A 27 -12.50 -10.05 -8.28
C ARG A 27 -12.41 -11.04 -9.44
N ASP A 28 -12.44 -12.31 -9.14
CA ASP A 28 -12.47 -13.39 -10.14
C ASP A 28 -11.28 -13.38 -11.12
N LEU A 29 -10.15 -12.83 -10.68
CA LEU A 29 -8.87 -12.89 -11.39
C LEU A 29 -7.90 -13.83 -10.66
N ASP A 30 -6.89 -14.28 -11.38
CA ASP A 30 -5.81 -15.05 -10.77
C ASP A 30 -4.85 -14.11 -10.01
N PHE A 31 -4.75 -14.32 -8.70
CA PHE A 31 -3.88 -13.57 -7.82
C PHE A 31 -2.79 -14.45 -7.22
N ARG A 32 -1.61 -13.91 -7.16
CA ARG A 32 -0.54 -14.41 -6.30
C ARG A 32 -0.03 -13.27 -5.43
N PHE A 33 0.20 -13.54 -4.17
CA PHE A 33 0.78 -12.53 -3.29
C PHE A 33 1.67 -13.18 -2.24
N ASN A 34 2.72 -12.46 -1.89
CA ASN A 34 3.58 -12.74 -0.75
C ASN A 34 3.57 -11.50 0.14
N ILE A 35 3.20 -11.66 1.41
CA ILE A 35 3.11 -10.58 2.37
C ILE A 35 4.07 -10.86 3.51
N GLU A 36 5.00 -9.95 3.73
CA GLU A 36 5.96 -10.00 4.82
C GLU A 36 5.59 -8.96 5.86
N LYS A 37 5.18 -9.44 7.04
CA LYS A 37 4.86 -8.59 8.18
C LYS A 37 6.00 -8.63 9.18
N VAL A 38 6.52 -7.46 9.55
CA VAL A 38 7.63 -7.33 10.48
C VAL A 38 7.10 -6.90 11.84
N ALA A 39 7.28 -7.76 12.85
CA ALA A 39 6.95 -7.41 14.22
C ALA A 39 7.92 -6.34 14.73
N GLY A 40 7.38 -5.25 15.30
CA GLY A 40 8.21 -4.23 15.95
C GLY A 40 8.00 -2.79 15.50
N GLY A 41 7.11 -2.51 14.56
CA GLY A 41 6.59 -1.17 14.26
C GLY A 41 7.53 -0.19 13.55
N ALA A 42 8.84 -0.40 13.56
CA ALA A 42 9.81 0.49 12.91
C ALA A 42 10.03 0.18 11.42
N THR A 43 9.80 -1.05 11.02
CA THR A 43 9.97 -1.51 9.64
C THR A 43 8.59 -1.66 8.98
N PRO A 44 8.41 -1.18 7.75
CA PRO A 44 7.13 -1.36 7.06
C PRO A 44 6.90 -2.83 6.69
N ASP A 45 5.64 -3.22 6.65
CA ASP A 45 5.25 -4.47 6.02
C ASP A 45 5.37 -4.35 4.50
N PHE A 46 5.76 -5.41 3.84
CA PHE A 46 5.90 -5.49 2.40
C PHE A 46 4.93 -6.49 1.80
N ALA A 47 4.46 -6.18 0.60
CA ALA A 47 3.66 -7.09 -0.19
C ALA A 47 4.13 -7.09 -1.65
N ASN A 48 4.34 -8.28 -2.20
CA ASN A 48 4.58 -8.52 -3.61
C ASN A 48 3.37 -9.24 -4.19
N ILE A 49 2.74 -8.62 -5.17
CA ILE A 49 1.46 -9.06 -5.73
C ILE A 49 1.61 -9.25 -7.23
N GLY A 50 1.07 -10.34 -7.75
CA GLY A 50 0.86 -10.55 -9.17
C GLY A 50 -0.63 -10.69 -9.45
N ILE A 51 -1.11 -10.00 -10.47
CA ILE A 51 -2.48 -10.08 -10.97
C ILE A 51 -2.43 -10.46 -12.44
N LEU A 52 -3.12 -11.53 -12.82
CA LEU A 52 -3.23 -11.99 -14.21
C LEU A 52 -4.54 -11.51 -14.82
N GLY A 53 -4.48 -11.12 -16.09
CA GLY A 53 -5.70 -10.86 -16.87
C GLY A 53 -6.31 -9.47 -16.69
N LEU A 54 -5.55 -8.49 -16.24
CA LEU A 54 -6.00 -7.10 -16.19
C LEU A 54 -6.25 -6.54 -17.60
N SER A 55 -7.30 -5.73 -17.73
CA SER A 55 -7.55 -4.96 -18.95
C SER A 55 -6.43 -3.95 -19.20
N ARG A 56 -6.19 -3.60 -20.47
CA ARG A 56 -5.16 -2.64 -20.85
C ARG A 56 -5.35 -1.27 -20.20
N SER A 57 -6.60 -0.84 -20.05
CA SER A 57 -6.90 0.41 -19.33
C SER A 57 -6.50 0.33 -17.86
N SER A 58 -6.82 -0.78 -17.18
CA SER A 58 -6.44 -0.98 -15.78
C SER A 58 -4.92 -1.05 -15.61
N VAL A 59 -4.20 -1.72 -16.53
CA VAL A 59 -2.75 -1.76 -16.54
C VAL A 59 -2.15 -0.35 -16.65
N ASN A 60 -2.68 0.49 -17.54
CA ASN A 60 -2.20 1.87 -17.72
C ASN A 60 -2.44 2.72 -16.47
N ASP A 61 -3.59 2.57 -15.82
CA ASP A 61 -3.91 3.37 -14.64
C ASP A 61 -3.09 2.98 -13.41
N ILE A 62 -2.80 1.68 -13.26
CA ILE A 62 -2.05 1.15 -12.11
C ILE A 62 -0.55 1.30 -12.31
N SER A 63 -0.06 1.21 -13.55
CA SER A 63 1.36 1.19 -13.86
C SER A 63 2.06 2.46 -13.38
N THR A 64 3.17 2.29 -12.67
CA THR A 64 3.94 3.43 -12.13
C THR A 64 4.90 4.02 -13.15
N TYR A 65 5.36 3.24 -14.13
CA TYR A 65 6.37 3.71 -15.07
C TYR A 65 5.79 4.31 -16.37
N LEU A 66 4.52 4.01 -16.67
CA LEU A 66 3.84 4.57 -17.86
C LEU A 66 3.28 5.98 -17.61
N ASN A 67 3.15 6.35 -16.35
CA ASN A 67 2.59 7.64 -15.97
C ASN A 67 3.72 8.65 -15.75
N VAL A 68 3.81 9.62 -16.63
CA VAL A 68 4.78 10.71 -16.58
C VAL A 68 4.08 12.01 -16.19
N GLY A 69 4.74 12.85 -15.41
CA GLY A 69 4.21 14.15 -14.98
C GLY A 69 3.31 14.06 -13.75
N GLU A 70 2.23 14.84 -13.72
CA GLU A 70 1.32 14.96 -12.56
C GLU A 70 0.67 13.63 -12.14
N GLN A 71 0.48 12.71 -13.07
CA GLN A 71 -0.07 11.39 -12.76
C GLN A 71 0.91 10.50 -12.00
N ALA A 72 2.20 10.70 -12.17
CA ALA A 72 3.23 9.96 -11.43
C ALA A 72 3.23 10.31 -9.93
N ALA A 73 2.80 11.53 -9.59
CA ALA A 73 2.74 12.03 -8.22
C ALA A 73 1.49 11.58 -7.45
N ARG A 74 0.54 10.87 -8.10
CA ARG A 74 -0.67 10.43 -7.41
C ARG A 74 -0.39 9.24 -6.51
N ARG A 75 -0.83 9.35 -5.26
CA ARG A 75 -0.81 8.24 -4.33
C ARG A 75 -1.65 7.09 -4.88
N ARG A 76 -1.10 5.88 -4.81
CA ARG A 76 -1.80 4.64 -5.18
C ARG A 76 -1.78 3.71 -3.98
N MET A 77 -2.96 3.42 -3.45
CA MET A 77 -3.11 2.50 -2.33
C MET A 77 -3.63 1.16 -2.82
N ILE A 78 -3.18 0.09 -2.18
CA ILE A 78 -3.66 -1.25 -2.42
C ILE A 78 -4.16 -1.87 -1.13
N LYS A 79 -5.32 -2.52 -1.20
CA LYS A 79 -5.88 -3.34 -0.15
C LYS A 79 -6.06 -4.76 -0.67
N ILE A 80 -5.62 -5.73 0.09
CA ILE A 80 -5.72 -7.15 -0.25
C ILE A 80 -6.63 -7.82 0.76
N TYR A 81 -7.68 -8.45 0.26
CA TYR A 81 -8.62 -9.23 1.03
C TYR A 81 -8.47 -10.69 0.64
N ALA A 82 -8.41 -11.55 1.63
CA ALA A 82 -8.39 -12.99 1.42
C ALA A 82 -9.12 -13.72 2.53
N GLY A 83 -9.63 -14.89 2.22
CA GLY A 83 -10.38 -15.73 3.14
C GLY A 83 -10.86 -17.02 2.51
N TYR A 84 -11.88 -17.58 3.11
CA TYR A 84 -12.55 -18.78 2.63
C TYR A 84 -14.05 -18.51 2.50
N ARG A 85 -14.72 -19.24 1.62
CA ARG A 85 -16.17 -19.06 1.37
C ARG A 85 -17.01 -19.15 2.64
N GLU A 86 -16.58 -19.98 3.58
CA GLU A 86 -17.32 -20.20 4.83
C GLU A 86 -17.09 -19.11 5.88
N THR A 87 -15.89 -18.55 5.93
CA THR A 87 -15.50 -17.55 6.96
C THR A 87 -15.52 -16.11 6.44
N GLY A 88 -15.67 -15.94 5.13
CA GLY A 88 -15.61 -14.64 4.49
C GLY A 88 -14.20 -14.12 4.26
N GLU A 89 -14.11 -13.00 3.57
CA GLU A 89 -12.87 -12.31 3.24
C GLU A 89 -12.50 -11.32 4.35
N GLN A 90 -11.22 -11.26 4.70
CA GLN A 90 -10.68 -10.31 5.65
C GLN A 90 -9.56 -9.51 5.01
N LEU A 91 -9.41 -8.25 5.43
CA LEU A 91 -8.29 -7.41 5.02
C LEU A 91 -6.99 -7.97 5.59
N ILE A 92 -6.10 -8.43 4.72
CA ILE A 92 -4.81 -9.01 5.12
C ILE A 92 -3.64 -8.06 4.91
N PHE A 93 -3.77 -7.09 4.02
CA PHE A 93 -2.75 -6.07 3.76
C PHE A 93 -3.38 -4.76 3.27
N CYS A 94 -2.84 -3.64 3.73
CA CYS A 94 -3.14 -2.31 3.23
C CYS A 94 -1.85 -1.50 3.17
N GLY A 95 -1.54 -0.93 2.00
CA GLY A 95 -0.29 -0.19 1.82
C GLY A 95 -0.28 0.66 0.56
N ASP A 96 0.82 1.38 0.36
CA ASP A 96 1.06 2.20 -0.80
C ASP A 96 1.83 1.42 -1.86
N ILE A 97 1.42 1.55 -3.11
CA ILE A 97 2.13 0.94 -4.24
C ILE A 97 3.40 1.74 -4.51
N ILE A 98 4.53 1.06 -4.46
CA ILE A 98 5.84 1.63 -4.76
C ILE A 98 6.17 1.42 -6.23
N ILE A 99 6.01 0.19 -6.70
CA ILE A 99 6.29 -0.19 -8.08
C ILE A 99 5.15 -1.05 -8.59
N ALA A 100 4.64 -0.71 -9.79
CA ALA A 100 3.68 -1.51 -10.50
C ALA A 100 4.10 -1.60 -11.97
N ARG A 101 4.42 -2.81 -12.46
CA ARG A 101 4.92 -3.04 -13.81
C ARG A 101 4.25 -4.26 -14.43
N PRO A 102 3.77 -4.15 -15.68
CA PRO A 102 3.34 -5.33 -16.42
C PRO A 102 4.56 -6.21 -16.78
N SER A 103 4.36 -7.51 -16.77
CA SER A 103 5.35 -8.44 -17.31
C SER A 103 5.38 -8.38 -18.83
N GLN A 104 6.45 -8.93 -19.41
CA GLN A 104 6.53 -9.08 -20.87
C GLN A 104 5.67 -10.27 -21.34
N PRO A 105 5.12 -10.18 -22.56
CA PRO A 105 4.44 -11.32 -23.19
C PRO A 105 5.30 -12.60 -23.19
N PRO A 106 4.71 -13.81 -23.12
CA PRO A 106 3.26 -14.09 -23.29
C PRO A 106 2.41 -13.90 -22.03
N ASP A 107 3.01 -13.80 -20.85
CA ASP A 107 2.29 -13.76 -19.59
C ASP A 107 1.91 -12.33 -19.23
N ASN A 108 0.63 -12.02 -19.26
CA ASN A 108 0.11 -10.69 -18.91
C ASN A 108 -0.07 -10.51 -17.39
N TRP A 109 0.99 -10.77 -16.64
CA TRP A 109 1.01 -10.48 -15.21
C TRP A 109 1.26 -9.00 -14.94
N MET A 110 0.52 -8.43 -14.01
CA MET A 110 0.84 -7.15 -13.40
C MET A 110 1.56 -7.41 -12.09
N ASN A 111 2.84 -7.06 -12.00
CA ASN A 111 3.63 -7.22 -10.79
C ASN A 111 3.63 -5.92 -10.02
N ILE A 112 3.20 -5.98 -8.75
CA ILE A 112 3.04 -4.83 -7.86
C ILE A 112 3.86 -5.09 -6.60
N SER A 113 4.69 -4.14 -6.23
CA SER A 113 5.34 -4.10 -4.93
C SER A 113 4.75 -2.95 -4.12
N ALA A 114 4.30 -3.24 -2.92
CA ALA A 114 3.67 -2.31 -2.02
C ALA A 114 4.26 -2.40 -0.61
N GLN A 115 4.18 -1.31 0.14
CA GLN A 115 4.60 -1.27 1.53
C GLN A 115 3.66 -0.41 2.37
N THR A 116 3.55 -0.70 3.66
CA THR A 116 2.82 0.16 4.59
C THR A 116 3.57 1.49 4.74
N ASN A 117 2.81 2.61 4.76
CA ASN A 117 3.36 3.97 4.88
C ASN A 117 4.41 4.35 3.82
N GLY A 118 4.33 3.76 2.63
CA GLY A 118 5.28 4.01 1.54
C GLY A 118 5.29 5.47 1.08
N TRP A 119 4.12 6.08 0.99
CA TRP A 119 3.98 7.47 0.58
C TRP A 119 4.60 8.44 1.59
N MET A 120 4.38 8.22 2.89
CA MET A 120 4.93 9.08 3.95
C MET A 120 6.46 9.07 3.98
N ARG A 121 7.10 7.99 3.52
CA ARG A 121 8.56 7.90 3.45
C ARG A 121 9.15 8.63 2.24
N SER A 122 8.37 8.87 1.22
CA SER A 122 8.80 9.60 0.02
C SER A 122 8.63 11.12 0.17
N GLU A 123 7.83 11.58 1.12
CA GLU A 123 7.68 13.00 1.41
C GLU A 123 8.74 13.48 2.40
N VAL A 124 9.55 14.42 1.97
CA VAL A 124 10.45 15.16 2.86
C VAL A 124 9.62 16.27 3.50
N VAL A 125 9.24 16.07 4.75
CA VAL A 125 8.56 17.10 5.53
C VAL A 125 9.62 17.94 6.25
N SER A 126 9.84 19.16 5.79
CA SER A 126 10.66 20.13 6.48
C SER A 126 9.78 21.00 7.38
N PHE A 127 10.03 20.94 8.68
CA PHE A 127 9.42 21.85 9.63
C PHE A 127 10.38 22.99 9.93
N ASP A 128 9.97 24.19 9.65
CA ASP A 128 10.69 25.38 10.10
C ASP A 128 10.03 25.86 11.40
N VAL A 129 10.63 25.50 12.54
CA VAL A 129 10.18 25.98 13.85
C VAL A 129 10.75 27.38 14.05
N GLN A 130 9.93 28.38 13.81
CA GLN A 130 10.28 29.74 14.17
C GLN A 130 10.16 29.90 15.69
N LEU A 131 11.30 30.10 16.36
CA LEU A 131 11.33 30.45 17.77
C LEU A 131 10.72 31.84 17.96
N THR A 132 9.77 31.96 18.88
CA THR A 132 9.24 33.23 19.28
C THR A 132 10.34 34.10 19.90
N GLU A 133 10.22 35.42 19.80
CA GLU A 133 11.21 36.38 20.33
C GLU A 133 11.47 36.17 21.83
N GLU A 134 10.49 35.64 22.57
CA GLU A 134 10.63 35.31 23.99
C GLU A 134 11.50 34.07 24.23
N GLU A 135 11.46 33.11 23.34
CA GLU A 135 12.30 31.91 23.42
C GLU A 135 13.74 32.16 23.02
N LYS A 136 13.95 33.09 22.08
CA LYS A 136 15.28 33.58 21.70
C LYS A 136 15.96 34.30 22.87
N LYS A 137 15.21 35.05 23.65
CA LYS A 137 15.73 35.75 24.87
C LYS A 137 16.09 34.80 25.99
N LYS A 138 15.50 33.61 26.08
CA LYS A 138 15.79 32.58 27.07
C LYS A 138 16.96 31.68 26.72
N GLY A 139 17.66 31.89 25.60
CA GLY A 139 18.85 31.15 25.21
C GLY A 139 18.57 29.69 24.82
N LYS A 140 17.33 29.35 24.45
CA LYS A 140 17.01 28.03 23.90
C LYS A 140 17.59 27.88 22.50
N THR A 141 18.62 27.08 22.42
CA THR A 141 19.19 26.61 21.13
C THR A 141 18.18 25.70 20.47
N ARG A 142 18.09 25.79 19.16
CA ARG A 142 17.28 24.94 18.28
C ARG A 142 17.44 23.47 18.66
N ALA A 143 16.50 22.91 19.40
CA ALA A 143 16.41 21.48 19.60
C ALA A 143 15.71 20.89 18.39
N SER A 144 16.35 20.00 17.68
CA SER A 144 15.71 19.16 16.66
C SER A 144 14.80 18.18 17.40
N GLU A 145 13.57 18.56 17.65
CA GLU A 145 12.55 17.59 18.04
C GLU A 145 12.22 16.74 16.82
N SER A 146 12.57 15.47 16.91
CA SER A 146 12.06 14.46 15.97
C SER A 146 10.57 14.30 16.23
N VAL A 147 9.76 15.00 15.44
CA VAL A 147 8.31 14.83 15.46
C VAL A 147 8.02 13.47 14.86
N THR A 148 7.61 12.52 15.68
CA THR A 148 7.10 11.24 15.22
C THR A 148 5.77 11.43 14.49
N CYS A 149 5.56 10.72 13.39
CA CYS A 149 4.39 10.84 12.49
C CYS A 149 3.02 10.68 13.17
N SER A 150 2.96 10.22 14.42
CA SER A 150 1.74 10.07 15.21
C SER A 150 1.16 11.38 15.73
N SER A 151 1.90 12.49 15.70
CA SER A 151 1.43 13.80 16.17
C SER A 151 0.83 14.69 15.08
N VAL A 152 0.83 14.26 13.81
CA VAL A 152 0.32 15.02 12.66
C VAL A 152 -1.11 14.60 12.27
N LEU A 153 -1.71 13.62 12.94
CA LEU A 153 -3.07 13.12 12.70
C LEU A 153 -4.12 13.70 13.68
N LEU A 154 -3.94 14.92 14.10
CA LEU A 154 -4.98 15.69 14.79
C LEU A 154 -5.46 16.83 13.92
#